data_9421da012c34c2f31a32eb70bc6d20e6
#
_entry.id   9421da012c34c2f31a32eb70bc6d20e6
#
_cell.length_a   1.000
_cell.length_b   1.000
_cell.length_c   1.000
_cell.angle_alpha   90.00
_cell.angle_beta   90.00
_cell.angle_gamma   90.00
#
_symmetry.space_group_name_H-M   'P 1'
#
loop_
_entity.id
_entity.type
_entity.pdbx_description
1 polymer ?
#
loop_
_entity_poly.entity_id
_entity_poly.type
_entity_poly.pdbx_seq_one_letter_code
_entity_poly.pdbx_strand_id
1 'polypeptide(L)'
;MSQDFDIAIIGAGIAGASTTWALLEAAPQLRVLLIEMEERPGYHTTGRSAAIFIESYGGPAVVPLSRASRAFFGEAPAGFPPLLHHRPSLIIESPEDAGGLERVAAEYDEGGVAYDWLDAAALAASPAGQMLKPEWRNRALIEPDCHDIDVAALHQGFLRGVNGAKPTLITNAQVTALDRIAGMWRIITRAGVFTAPLLVNAAGAWADGLATLAGAAPKGLMPLRRTMAVLRIDPVPPADLPTVMSSDGSFYFKPDGERLWLSPHDEILDVPHDVRPDEMDLAVVIDRFEQASTVAVKRLESSWAGLRSFAPDRLPVYGFDGAVDGLFWCAGQGGFGIQTAPAAGRLCAALLLGGTAPVDPAPYATGRLGISNRP
;
A
#
# COMPACT_ATOMS: atom_id res chain seq x y z
N MET A 1 26.93 19.94 15.07
CA MET A 1 27.77 19.25 14.07
C MET A 1 26.79 18.64 13.07
N SER A 2 26.90 18.96 11.78
CA SER A 2 26.11 18.27 10.75
C SER A 2 26.55 16.81 10.71
N GLN A 3 25.62 15.89 10.79
CA GLN A 3 25.92 14.49 10.55
C GLN A 3 25.77 14.24 9.05
N ASP A 4 26.83 13.80 8.40
CA ASP A 4 26.84 13.48 6.98
C ASP A 4 26.37 12.05 6.76
N PHE A 5 25.38 11.89 5.89
CA PHE A 5 24.83 10.62 5.44
C PHE A 5 25.10 10.43 3.95
N ASP A 6 25.04 9.20 3.47
CA ASP A 6 25.20 8.89 2.06
C ASP A 6 23.85 9.00 1.33
N ILE A 7 22.77 8.66 2.01
CA ILE A 7 21.39 8.77 1.50
C ILE A 7 20.48 9.22 2.65
N ALA A 8 19.61 10.19 2.39
CA ALA A 8 18.51 10.57 3.28
C ALA A 8 17.17 10.18 2.67
N ILE A 9 16.32 9.50 3.45
CA ILE A 9 15.00 9.06 3.03
C ILE A 9 13.97 9.78 3.90
N ILE A 10 13.02 10.48 3.26
CA ILE A 10 11.95 11.22 3.93
C ILE A 10 10.67 10.41 3.91
N GLY A 11 10.20 10.03 5.10
CA GLY A 11 9.04 9.16 5.35
C GLY A 11 9.45 7.76 5.73
N ALA A 12 9.15 7.35 6.98
CA ALA A 12 9.39 6.01 7.51
C ALA A 12 8.12 5.14 7.48
N GLY A 13 7.23 5.36 6.51
CA GLY A 13 6.20 4.42 6.11
C GLY A 13 6.79 3.21 5.37
N ILE A 14 5.92 2.34 4.86
CA ILE A 14 6.36 1.09 4.21
C ILE A 14 7.31 1.33 3.03
N ALA A 15 7.11 2.40 2.25
CA ALA A 15 7.93 2.76 1.11
C ALA A 15 9.37 3.10 1.51
N GLY A 16 9.54 4.01 2.48
CA GLY A 16 10.87 4.39 2.97
C GLY A 16 11.55 3.29 3.76
N ALA A 17 10.80 2.55 4.59
CA ALA A 17 11.33 1.46 5.38
C ALA A 17 11.85 0.31 4.51
N SER A 18 11.09 -0.12 3.49
CA SER A 18 11.52 -1.19 2.57
C SER A 18 12.70 -0.77 1.70
N THR A 19 12.71 0.49 1.22
CA THR A 19 13.84 1.04 0.45
C THR A 19 15.10 1.11 1.33
N THR A 20 14.98 1.55 2.58
CA THR A 20 16.07 1.58 3.55
C THR A 20 16.65 0.19 3.77
N TRP A 21 15.79 -0.79 4.02
CA TRP A 21 16.21 -2.18 4.26
C TRP A 21 16.94 -2.75 3.04
N ALA A 22 16.41 -2.54 1.83
CA ALA A 22 17.00 -3.03 0.59
C ALA A 22 18.35 -2.36 0.26
N LEU A 23 18.51 -1.08 0.56
CA LEU A 23 19.80 -0.38 0.46
C LEU A 23 20.85 -0.99 1.39
N LEU A 24 20.48 -1.27 2.65
CA LEU A 24 21.37 -1.88 3.61
C LEU A 24 21.65 -3.37 3.32
N GLU A 25 20.68 -4.08 2.68
CA GLU A 25 20.90 -5.44 2.17
C GLU A 25 21.96 -5.45 1.06
N ALA A 26 21.87 -4.51 0.11
CA ALA A 26 22.77 -4.42 -1.03
C ALA A 26 24.13 -3.80 -0.68
N ALA A 27 24.17 -2.85 0.24
CA ALA A 27 25.37 -2.09 0.62
C ALA A 27 25.36 -1.77 2.14
N PRO A 28 25.76 -2.73 2.99
CA PRO A 28 25.67 -2.61 4.46
C PRO A 28 26.52 -1.46 5.06
N GLN A 29 27.50 -0.95 4.30
CA GLN A 29 28.37 0.16 4.71
C GLN A 29 27.70 1.54 4.57
N LEU A 30 26.56 1.65 3.91
CA LEU A 30 25.89 2.93 3.69
C LEU A 30 25.39 3.52 5.02
N ARG A 31 25.60 4.82 5.16
CA ARG A 31 25.02 5.62 6.24
C ARG A 31 23.68 6.17 5.76
N VAL A 32 22.61 5.43 6.03
CA VAL A 32 21.25 5.78 5.63
C VAL A 32 20.56 6.52 6.77
N LEU A 33 20.09 7.74 6.47
CA LEU A 33 19.22 8.53 7.34
C LEU A 33 17.76 8.29 6.94
N LEU A 34 16.93 7.89 7.89
CA LEU A 34 15.48 7.74 7.72
C LEU A 34 14.77 8.77 8.60
N ILE A 35 14.02 9.69 8.00
CA ILE A 35 13.35 10.81 8.67
C ILE A 35 11.84 10.57 8.68
N GLU A 36 11.23 10.71 9.86
CA GLU A 36 9.79 10.57 10.07
C GLU A 36 9.23 11.82 10.77
N MET A 37 8.11 12.34 10.27
CA MET A 37 7.48 13.53 10.87
C MET A 37 6.74 13.20 12.16
N GLU A 38 6.21 11.99 12.29
CA GLU A 38 5.47 11.53 13.46
C GLU A 38 6.39 10.97 14.54
N GLU A 39 5.84 10.76 15.74
CA GLU A 39 6.53 10.08 16.84
C GLU A 39 6.84 8.62 16.49
N ARG A 40 5.93 7.97 15.75
CA ARG A 40 6.01 6.55 15.40
C ARG A 40 5.99 6.34 13.91
N PRO A 41 6.98 5.63 13.35
CA PRO A 41 6.96 5.24 11.94
C PRO A 41 5.71 4.43 11.58
N GLY A 42 5.19 4.66 10.39
CA GLY A 42 4.03 3.92 9.89
C GLY A 42 2.68 4.40 10.44
N TYR A 43 2.61 5.55 11.11
CA TYR A 43 1.40 6.08 11.74
C TYR A 43 0.23 6.30 10.77
N HIS A 44 0.53 6.77 9.55
CA HIS A 44 -0.49 7.04 8.53
C HIS A 44 -0.86 5.77 7.72
N THR A 45 -0.84 5.82 6.41
CA THR A 45 -1.35 4.79 5.48
C THR A 45 -0.84 3.37 5.78
N THR A 46 0.42 3.23 6.19
CA THR A 46 1.03 1.93 6.53
C THR A 46 0.29 1.23 7.67
N GLY A 47 0.05 1.93 8.78
CA GLY A 47 -0.66 1.39 9.94
C GLY A 47 -2.18 1.30 9.78
N ARG A 48 -2.72 1.77 8.66
CA ARG A 48 -4.16 1.82 8.35
C ARG A 48 -4.55 0.90 7.19
N SER A 49 -3.66 -0.02 6.82
CA SER A 49 -3.86 -0.97 5.72
C SER A 49 -4.88 -2.06 6.08
N ALA A 50 -5.64 -2.53 5.08
CA ALA A 50 -6.42 -3.76 5.18
C ALA A 50 -5.54 -5.02 5.25
N ALA A 51 -4.25 -4.89 4.97
CA ALA A 51 -3.24 -5.91 5.18
C ALA A 51 -3.46 -7.20 4.39
N ILE A 52 -3.73 -7.10 3.08
CA ILE A 52 -4.03 -8.24 2.23
C ILE A 52 -2.97 -8.34 1.12
N PHE A 53 -2.52 -9.56 0.80
CA PHE A 53 -1.78 -9.91 -0.39
C PHE A 53 -2.74 -10.52 -1.40
N ILE A 54 -3.02 -9.80 -2.48
CA ILE A 54 -3.84 -10.24 -3.61
C ILE A 54 -3.02 -9.95 -4.86
N GLU A 55 -2.62 -10.98 -5.62
CA GLU A 55 -1.69 -10.81 -6.74
C GLU A 55 -2.28 -9.92 -7.84
N SER A 56 -3.57 -10.07 -8.12
CA SER A 56 -4.31 -9.26 -9.11
C SER A 56 -4.46 -7.78 -8.73
N TYR A 57 -4.36 -7.45 -7.43
CA TYR A 57 -4.69 -6.10 -6.95
C TYR A 57 -3.71 -5.03 -7.43
N GLY A 58 -4.25 -4.02 -8.08
CA GLY A 58 -3.50 -2.94 -8.73
C GLY A 58 -3.44 -3.07 -10.25
N GLY A 59 -3.98 -4.16 -10.80
CA GLY A 59 -4.07 -4.44 -12.22
C GLY A 59 -2.77 -5.00 -12.82
N PRO A 60 -2.79 -5.35 -14.12
CA PRO A 60 -1.71 -6.08 -14.80
C PRO A 60 -0.33 -5.44 -14.67
N ALA A 61 -0.24 -4.12 -14.65
CA ALA A 61 1.04 -3.41 -14.53
C ALA A 61 1.65 -3.46 -13.11
N VAL A 62 0.87 -3.82 -12.06
CA VAL A 62 1.37 -3.98 -10.68
C VAL A 62 1.71 -5.44 -10.38
N VAL A 63 1.10 -6.40 -11.07
CA VAL A 63 1.35 -7.84 -10.92
C VAL A 63 2.85 -8.20 -10.88
N PRO A 64 3.73 -7.66 -11.75
CA PRO A 64 5.16 -7.97 -11.68
C PRO A 64 5.80 -7.65 -10.33
N LEU A 65 5.44 -6.53 -9.69
CA LEU A 65 5.93 -6.17 -8.36
C LEU A 65 5.38 -7.11 -7.27
N SER A 66 4.09 -7.47 -7.35
CA SER A 66 3.46 -8.41 -6.42
C SER A 66 4.14 -9.78 -6.51
N ARG A 67 4.35 -10.30 -7.71
CA ARG A 67 5.05 -11.58 -7.95
C ARG A 67 6.49 -11.56 -7.46
N ALA A 68 7.24 -10.51 -7.77
CA ALA A 68 8.61 -10.38 -7.31
C ALA A 68 8.73 -10.24 -5.77
N SER A 69 7.64 -9.81 -5.10
CA SER A 69 7.58 -9.74 -3.64
C SER A 69 7.21 -11.08 -2.99
N ARG A 70 6.57 -12.00 -3.70
CA ARG A 70 6.03 -13.25 -3.15
C ARG A 70 7.09 -14.11 -2.46
N ALA A 71 8.28 -14.25 -3.06
CA ALA A 71 9.37 -15.03 -2.47
C ALA A 71 9.82 -14.49 -1.12
N PHE A 72 9.87 -13.15 -0.96
CA PHE A 72 10.19 -12.53 0.32
C PHE A 72 9.16 -12.86 1.40
N PHE A 73 7.89 -12.87 1.07
CA PHE A 73 6.83 -13.20 2.02
C PHE A 73 6.79 -14.68 2.38
N GLY A 74 7.01 -15.58 1.40
CA GLY A 74 6.99 -17.03 1.61
C GLY A 74 8.21 -17.54 2.38
N GLU A 75 9.37 -16.95 2.12
CA GLU A 75 10.65 -17.27 2.76
C GLU A 75 11.27 -16.00 3.34
N ALA A 76 10.61 -15.46 4.37
CA ALA A 76 11.03 -14.20 4.97
C ALA A 76 12.49 -14.28 5.47
N PRO A 77 13.34 -13.28 5.18
CA PRO A 77 14.72 -13.25 5.63
C PRO A 77 14.85 -13.31 7.15
N ALA A 78 16.04 -13.68 7.62
CA ALA A 78 16.36 -13.69 9.05
C ALA A 78 16.00 -12.35 9.72
N GLY A 79 15.28 -12.39 10.82
CA GLY A 79 14.78 -11.22 11.55
C GLY A 79 13.31 -10.89 11.27
N PHE A 80 12.65 -11.58 10.35
CA PHE A 80 11.20 -11.50 10.17
C PHE A 80 10.53 -12.77 10.71
N PRO A 81 9.41 -12.67 11.43
CA PRO A 81 8.55 -13.82 11.72
C PRO A 81 7.80 -14.24 10.45
N PRO A 82 7.00 -15.32 10.49
CA PRO A 82 6.04 -15.61 9.41
C PRO A 82 5.15 -14.39 9.15
N LEU A 83 5.04 -13.99 7.88
CA LEU A 83 4.38 -12.73 7.49
C LEU A 83 3.00 -12.95 6.86
N LEU A 84 2.73 -14.16 6.36
CA LEU A 84 1.50 -14.47 5.63
C LEU A 84 0.64 -15.48 6.39
N HIS A 85 -0.68 -15.23 6.33
CA HIS A 85 -1.72 -16.18 6.73
C HIS A 85 -2.65 -16.39 5.56
N HIS A 86 -2.78 -17.64 5.10
CA HIS A 86 -3.60 -17.97 3.94
C HIS A 86 -5.05 -17.50 4.11
N ARG A 87 -5.51 -16.72 3.14
CA ARG A 87 -6.87 -16.20 3.05
C ARG A 87 -7.20 -15.92 1.59
N PRO A 88 -7.97 -16.78 0.92
CA PRO A 88 -8.41 -16.55 -0.45
C PRO A 88 -9.15 -15.23 -0.61
N SER A 89 -9.15 -14.69 -1.83
CA SER A 89 -9.97 -13.55 -2.21
C SER A 89 -11.11 -14.01 -3.09
N LEU A 90 -12.32 -13.60 -2.75
CA LEU A 90 -13.54 -13.93 -3.46
C LEU A 90 -14.20 -12.66 -3.98
N ILE A 91 -14.47 -12.60 -5.29
CA ILE A 91 -15.24 -11.52 -5.88
C ILE A 91 -16.63 -12.05 -6.21
N ILE A 92 -17.66 -11.51 -5.56
CA ILE A 92 -19.05 -11.86 -5.75
C ILE A 92 -19.71 -10.96 -6.78
N GLU A 93 -20.61 -11.50 -7.59
CA GLU A 93 -21.38 -10.73 -8.56
C GLU A 93 -22.38 -9.80 -7.84
N SER A 94 -22.27 -8.49 -8.10
CA SER A 94 -23.30 -7.55 -7.67
C SER A 94 -24.53 -7.71 -8.55
N PRO A 95 -25.75 -7.79 -7.97
CA PRO A 95 -26.98 -7.86 -8.75
C PRO A 95 -27.18 -6.67 -9.69
N GLU A 96 -26.54 -5.53 -9.39
CA GLU A 96 -26.62 -4.30 -10.16
C GLU A 96 -25.50 -4.15 -11.21
N ASP A 97 -24.53 -5.08 -11.24
CA ASP A 97 -23.34 -5.02 -12.11
C ASP A 97 -23.24 -6.24 -13.03
N ALA A 98 -24.19 -6.36 -13.94
CA ALA A 98 -24.18 -7.45 -14.93
C ALA A 98 -22.89 -7.39 -15.79
N GLY A 99 -22.13 -8.50 -15.81
CA GLY A 99 -20.84 -8.59 -16.51
C GLY A 99 -19.65 -8.06 -15.70
N GLY A 100 -19.83 -7.72 -14.44
CA GLY A 100 -18.74 -7.28 -13.56
C GLY A 100 -17.65 -8.33 -13.37
N LEU A 101 -18.05 -9.58 -13.17
CA LEU A 101 -17.10 -10.69 -13.02
C LEU A 101 -16.32 -10.96 -14.31
N GLU A 102 -16.91 -10.80 -15.49
CA GLU A 102 -16.21 -10.95 -16.77
C GLU A 102 -15.15 -9.87 -16.94
N ARG A 103 -15.40 -8.62 -16.51
CA ARG A 103 -14.38 -7.57 -16.53
C ARG A 103 -13.22 -7.91 -15.61
N VAL A 104 -13.52 -8.38 -14.40
CA VAL A 104 -12.48 -8.82 -13.45
C VAL A 104 -11.70 -10.02 -14.01
N ALA A 105 -12.37 -11.01 -14.59
CA ALA A 105 -11.72 -12.16 -15.21
C ALA A 105 -10.77 -11.73 -16.35
N ALA A 106 -11.20 -10.79 -17.20
CA ALA A 106 -10.35 -10.27 -18.26
C ALA A 106 -9.08 -9.57 -17.74
N GLU A 107 -9.18 -8.83 -16.63
CA GLU A 107 -8.00 -8.22 -15.98
C GLU A 107 -7.07 -9.29 -15.39
N TYR A 108 -7.62 -10.38 -14.82
CA TYR A 108 -6.83 -11.50 -14.30
C TYR A 108 -6.11 -12.22 -15.44
N ASP A 109 -6.81 -12.47 -16.56
CA ASP A 109 -6.21 -13.07 -17.75
C ASP A 109 -5.08 -12.21 -18.33
N GLU A 110 -5.28 -10.89 -18.43
CA GLU A 110 -4.24 -9.95 -18.88
C GLU A 110 -3.02 -9.96 -17.95
N GLY A 111 -3.24 -10.01 -16.63
CA GLY A 111 -2.18 -10.12 -15.63
C GLY A 111 -1.58 -11.53 -15.53
N GLY A 112 -2.19 -12.55 -16.16
CA GLY A 112 -1.83 -13.95 -16.01
C GLY A 112 -1.99 -14.46 -14.58
N VAL A 113 -3.00 -13.95 -13.85
CA VAL A 113 -3.30 -14.33 -12.46
C VAL A 113 -4.21 -15.56 -12.45
N ALA A 114 -3.90 -16.55 -11.60
CA ALA A 114 -4.72 -17.75 -11.49
C ALA A 114 -5.98 -17.50 -10.68
N TYR A 115 -7.13 -17.94 -11.18
CA TYR A 115 -8.41 -17.86 -10.51
C TYR A 115 -9.32 -19.03 -10.94
N ASP A 116 -10.37 -19.26 -10.15
CA ASP A 116 -11.41 -20.23 -10.46
C ASP A 116 -12.79 -19.57 -10.44
N TRP A 117 -13.71 -20.11 -11.24
CA TRP A 117 -15.12 -19.76 -11.18
C TRP A 117 -15.86 -20.61 -10.14
N LEU A 118 -16.66 -19.96 -9.31
CA LEU A 118 -17.65 -20.64 -8.45
C LEU A 118 -19.03 -20.42 -9.02
N ASP A 119 -19.75 -21.52 -9.25
CA ASP A 119 -21.18 -21.49 -9.56
C ASP A 119 -22.02 -21.22 -8.29
N ALA A 120 -23.33 -21.07 -8.47
CA ALA A 120 -24.25 -20.78 -7.37
C ALA A 120 -24.22 -21.86 -6.27
N ALA A 121 -24.05 -23.14 -6.63
CA ALA A 121 -24.05 -24.24 -5.67
C ALA A 121 -22.75 -24.24 -4.85
N ALA A 122 -21.60 -24.09 -5.50
CA ALA A 122 -20.29 -24.00 -4.84
C ALA A 122 -20.20 -22.75 -3.95
N LEU A 123 -20.67 -21.59 -4.45
CA LEU A 123 -20.72 -20.36 -3.67
C LEU A 123 -21.63 -20.50 -2.45
N ALA A 124 -22.83 -21.03 -2.60
CA ALA A 124 -23.76 -21.21 -1.48
C ALA A 124 -23.23 -22.17 -0.39
N ALA A 125 -22.40 -23.14 -0.76
CA ALA A 125 -21.73 -24.05 0.17
C ALA A 125 -20.53 -23.42 0.89
N SER A 126 -20.00 -22.33 0.37
CA SER A 126 -18.80 -21.65 0.92
C SER A 126 -19.13 -20.87 2.21
N PRO A 127 -18.11 -20.57 3.06
CA PRO A 127 -18.30 -19.71 4.22
C PRO A 127 -18.88 -18.33 3.87
N ALA A 128 -18.47 -17.75 2.75
CA ALA A 128 -19.00 -16.47 2.27
C ALA A 128 -20.48 -16.59 1.85
N GLY A 129 -20.82 -17.62 1.07
CA GLY A 129 -22.16 -17.83 0.59
C GLY A 129 -23.19 -18.06 1.72
N GLN A 130 -22.77 -18.64 2.84
CA GLN A 130 -23.65 -18.80 4.01
C GLN A 130 -24.02 -17.46 4.66
N MET A 131 -23.21 -16.43 4.49
CA MET A 131 -23.48 -15.07 4.99
C MET A 131 -24.26 -14.21 4.00
N LEU A 132 -24.25 -14.54 2.71
CA LEU A 132 -24.87 -13.72 1.66
C LEU A 132 -26.37 -14.03 1.51
N LYS A 133 -27.14 -13.07 1.02
CA LYS A 133 -28.52 -13.26 0.57
C LYS A 133 -28.58 -14.02 -0.77
N PRO A 134 -29.72 -14.68 -1.10
CA PRO A 134 -29.83 -15.49 -2.32
C PRO A 134 -29.44 -14.76 -3.61
N GLU A 135 -29.84 -13.49 -3.75
CA GLU A 135 -29.57 -12.65 -4.92
C GLU A 135 -28.09 -12.34 -5.14
N TRP A 136 -27.24 -12.53 -4.11
CA TRP A 136 -25.79 -12.36 -4.15
C TRP A 136 -25.03 -13.68 -4.32
N ARG A 137 -25.74 -14.81 -4.51
CA ARG A 137 -25.16 -16.16 -4.60
C ARG A 137 -25.19 -16.74 -6.01
N ASN A 138 -25.19 -15.91 -7.05
CA ASN A 138 -25.29 -16.40 -8.43
C ASN A 138 -23.99 -17.08 -8.87
N ARG A 139 -22.90 -16.38 -8.76
CA ARG A 139 -21.54 -16.86 -9.09
C ARG A 139 -20.47 -15.94 -8.48
N ALA A 140 -19.25 -16.42 -8.49
CA ALA A 140 -18.10 -15.65 -8.00
C ALA A 140 -16.82 -16.04 -8.73
N LEU A 141 -15.78 -15.22 -8.60
CA LEU A 141 -14.40 -15.56 -8.90
C LEU A 141 -13.65 -15.74 -7.58
N ILE A 142 -12.81 -16.76 -7.50
CA ILE A 142 -11.90 -16.95 -6.37
C ILE A 142 -10.46 -16.92 -6.84
N GLU A 143 -9.63 -16.06 -6.23
CA GLU A 143 -8.18 -16.08 -6.30
C GLU A 143 -7.67 -16.85 -5.07
N PRO A 144 -7.27 -18.13 -5.24
CA PRO A 144 -7.08 -19.02 -4.09
C PRO A 144 -5.81 -18.72 -3.30
N ASP A 145 -4.78 -18.20 -3.94
CA ASP A 145 -3.46 -18.00 -3.35
C ASP A 145 -3.25 -16.57 -2.82
N CYS A 146 -4.28 -16.07 -2.11
CA CYS A 146 -4.22 -14.79 -1.41
C CYS A 146 -3.99 -14.98 0.10
N HIS A 147 -3.55 -13.93 0.78
CA HIS A 147 -3.12 -14.00 2.17
C HIS A 147 -3.42 -12.72 2.93
N ASP A 148 -3.63 -12.82 4.24
CA ASP A 148 -3.43 -11.69 5.14
C ASP A 148 -1.94 -11.47 5.38
N ILE A 149 -1.51 -10.20 5.51
CA ILE A 149 -0.12 -9.83 5.80
C ILE A 149 -0.02 -9.30 7.23
N ASP A 150 0.94 -9.77 8.01
CA ASP A 150 1.32 -9.08 9.24
C ASP A 150 2.14 -7.81 8.91
N VAL A 151 1.43 -6.71 8.69
CA VAL A 151 2.04 -5.41 8.33
C VAL A 151 2.93 -4.87 9.43
N ALA A 152 2.56 -5.09 10.69
CA ALA A 152 3.36 -4.61 11.82
C ALA A 152 4.71 -5.33 11.86
N ALA A 153 4.70 -6.66 11.74
CA ALA A 153 5.92 -7.46 11.70
C ALA A 153 6.79 -7.14 10.48
N LEU A 154 6.17 -6.98 9.30
CA LEU A 154 6.86 -6.60 8.06
C LEU A 154 7.56 -5.25 8.20
N HIS A 155 6.83 -4.22 8.61
CA HIS A 155 7.35 -2.87 8.74
C HIS A 155 8.44 -2.77 9.82
N GLN A 156 8.21 -3.37 10.98
CA GLN A 156 9.20 -3.48 12.05
C GLN A 156 10.46 -4.23 11.59
N GLY A 157 10.30 -5.29 10.79
CA GLY A 157 11.40 -6.03 10.20
C GLY A 157 12.29 -5.14 9.33
N PHE A 158 11.70 -4.33 8.44
CA PHE A 158 12.45 -3.37 7.64
C PHE A 158 13.18 -2.32 8.48
N LEU A 159 12.53 -1.77 9.51
CA LEU A 159 13.14 -0.75 10.38
C LEU A 159 14.30 -1.27 11.22
N ARG A 160 14.31 -2.56 11.55
CA ARG A 160 15.44 -3.17 12.27
C ARG A 160 16.74 -3.24 11.47
N GLY A 161 16.65 -3.06 10.15
CA GLY A 161 17.78 -3.23 9.22
C GLY A 161 18.09 -4.71 8.94
N VAL A 162 19.27 -4.98 8.41
CA VAL A 162 19.68 -6.30 7.94
C VAL A 162 21.14 -6.60 8.30
N ASN A 163 21.42 -7.82 8.76
CA ASN A 163 22.78 -8.30 9.04
C ASN A 163 23.62 -7.37 9.95
N GLY A 164 22.97 -6.70 10.90
CA GLY A 164 23.61 -5.75 11.80
C GLY A 164 23.71 -4.31 11.27
N ALA A 165 23.53 -4.09 9.98
CA ALA A 165 23.43 -2.75 9.40
C ALA A 165 22.05 -2.14 9.73
N LYS A 166 22.05 -0.91 10.22
CA LYS A 166 20.83 -0.21 10.69
C LYS A 166 20.79 1.20 10.17
N PRO A 167 19.60 1.74 9.83
CA PRO A 167 19.47 3.17 9.54
C PRO A 167 19.63 4.01 10.80
N THR A 168 19.99 5.27 10.61
CA THR A 168 19.75 6.30 11.63
C THR A 168 18.32 6.80 11.45
N LEU A 169 17.41 6.38 12.33
CA LEU A 169 16.01 6.79 12.32
C LEU A 169 15.82 8.01 13.23
N ILE A 170 15.23 9.08 12.69
CA ILE A 170 14.87 10.30 13.42
C ILE A 170 13.37 10.51 13.28
N THR A 171 12.66 10.51 14.40
CA THR A 171 11.22 10.76 14.50
C THR A 171 10.93 12.17 15.01
N ASN A 172 9.65 12.61 14.98
CA ASN A 172 9.25 13.99 15.28
C ASN A 172 10.01 15.03 14.44
N ALA A 173 10.43 14.64 13.24
CA ALA A 173 11.37 15.36 12.39
C ALA A 173 10.73 15.84 11.08
N GLN A 174 9.58 16.50 11.17
CA GLN A 174 8.95 17.10 10.00
C GLN A 174 9.94 17.97 9.24
N VAL A 175 10.15 17.68 7.94
CA VAL A 175 10.96 18.52 7.04
C VAL A 175 10.23 19.85 6.82
N THR A 176 10.94 20.95 7.05
CA THR A 176 10.39 22.31 6.93
C THR A 176 11.03 23.10 5.78
N ALA A 177 12.24 22.75 5.39
CA ALA A 177 12.92 23.32 4.22
C ALA A 177 13.98 22.36 3.67
N LEU A 178 14.26 22.49 2.38
CA LEU A 178 15.28 21.76 1.65
C LEU A 178 16.10 22.75 0.83
N ASP A 179 17.41 22.70 0.98
CA ASP A 179 18.36 23.47 0.17
C ASP A 179 19.34 22.50 -0.48
N ARG A 180 19.82 22.84 -1.69
CA ARG A 180 20.91 22.09 -2.33
C ARG A 180 22.14 22.98 -2.47
N ILE A 181 23.20 22.65 -1.75
CA ILE A 181 24.44 23.46 -1.68
C ILE A 181 25.63 22.55 -2.01
N ALA A 182 26.41 22.92 -3.01
CA ALA A 182 27.61 22.19 -3.45
C ALA A 182 27.34 20.66 -3.67
N GLY A 183 26.22 20.31 -4.26
CA GLY A 183 25.86 18.92 -4.53
C GLY A 183 25.24 18.15 -3.35
N MET A 184 25.16 18.76 -2.18
CA MET A 184 24.60 18.17 -0.97
C MET A 184 23.23 18.76 -0.67
N TRP A 185 22.26 17.89 -0.32
CA TRP A 185 21.00 18.31 0.30
C TRP A 185 21.26 18.76 1.72
N ARG A 186 20.76 19.92 2.09
CA ARG A 186 20.63 20.39 3.47
C ARG A 186 19.18 20.27 3.86
N ILE A 187 18.89 19.31 4.76
CA ILE A 187 17.55 18.92 5.17
C ILE A 187 17.27 19.56 6.52
N ILE A 188 16.38 20.55 6.54
CA ILE A 188 16.00 21.28 7.75
C ILE A 188 14.72 20.66 8.30
N THR A 189 14.80 20.15 9.52
CA THR A 189 13.67 19.51 10.21
C THR A 189 13.44 20.11 11.57
N ARG A 190 12.31 19.76 12.22
CA ARG A 190 12.05 20.14 13.61
C ARG A 190 13.04 19.52 14.61
N ALA A 191 13.69 18.41 14.25
CA ALA A 191 14.65 17.69 15.09
C ALA A 191 16.11 18.09 14.85
N GLY A 192 16.39 18.91 13.84
CA GLY A 192 17.74 19.35 13.51
C GLY A 192 17.97 19.47 12.02
N VAL A 193 19.25 19.64 11.64
CA VAL A 193 19.70 19.81 10.25
C VAL A 193 20.63 18.66 9.88
N PHE A 194 20.35 18.01 8.75
CA PHE A 194 21.10 16.88 8.22
C PHE A 194 21.58 17.14 6.80
N THR A 195 22.59 16.39 6.36
CA THR A 195 23.10 16.51 5.00
C THR A 195 23.30 15.15 4.34
N ALA A 196 22.97 15.07 3.04
CA ALA A 196 23.21 13.90 2.20
C ALA A 196 23.31 14.30 0.71
N PRO A 197 24.08 13.60 -0.13
CA PRO A 197 24.11 13.86 -1.57
C PRO A 197 22.84 13.39 -2.28
N LEU A 198 22.16 12.36 -1.75
CA LEU A 198 20.94 11.79 -2.29
C LEU A 198 19.78 11.95 -1.31
N LEU A 199 18.64 12.40 -1.83
CA LEU A 199 17.39 12.58 -1.11
C LEU A 199 16.30 11.69 -1.74
N VAL A 200 15.75 10.75 -0.96
CA VAL A 200 14.63 9.90 -1.39
C VAL A 200 13.33 10.46 -0.84
N ASN A 201 12.42 10.80 -1.71
CA ASN A 201 11.07 11.23 -1.39
C ASN A 201 10.15 10.00 -1.24
N ALA A 202 9.97 9.52 -0.01
CA ALA A 202 9.06 8.44 0.37
C ALA A 202 7.92 8.96 1.27
N ALA A 203 7.54 10.23 1.12
CA ALA A 203 6.64 10.95 2.01
C ALA A 203 5.14 10.65 1.78
N GLY A 204 4.79 9.59 1.04
CA GLY A 204 3.41 9.13 0.85
C GLY A 204 2.51 10.23 0.31
N ALA A 205 1.44 10.59 1.05
CA ALA A 205 0.52 11.65 0.66
C ALA A 205 1.18 13.03 0.57
N TRP A 206 2.26 13.28 1.31
CA TRP A 206 2.99 14.55 1.32
C TRP A 206 4.09 14.65 0.25
N ALA A 207 4.22 13.64 -0.64
CA ALA A 207 5.36 13.57 -1.55
C ALA A 207 5.41 14.73 -2.56
N ASP A 208 4.28 15.20 -3.11
CA ASP A 208 4.26 16.36 -4.00
C ASP A 208 4.61 17.66 -3.27
N GLY A 209 4.17 17.80 -2.01
CA GLY A 209 4.56 18.94 -1.16
C GLY A 209 6.07 18.94 -0.86
N LEU A 210 6.64 17.78 -0.57
CA LEU A 210 8.09 17.63 -0.36
C LEU A 210 8.89 17.92 -1.65
N ALA A 211 8.38 17.49 -2.80
CA ALA A 211 8.99 17.80 -4.09
C ALA A 211 9.04 19.31 -4.34
N THR A 212 7.95 20.02 -4.03
CA THR A 212 7.91 21.49 -4.12
C THR A 212 8.97 22.14 -3.24
N LEU A 213 9.15 21.67 -1.99
CA LEU A 213 10.22 22.13 -1.11
C LEU A 213 11.63 21.86 -1.70
N ALA A 214 11.77 20.76 -2.44
CA ALA A 214 13.01 20.40 -3.13
C ALA A 214 13.24 21.15 -4.45
N GLY A 215 12.31 22.01 -4.88
CA GLY A 215 12.37 22.71 -6.16
C GLY A 215 11.99 21.84 -7.37
N ALA A 216 11.41 20.67 -7.13
CA ALA A 216 10.94 19.76 -8.18
C ALA A 216 9.46 20.00 -8.50
N ALA A 217 9.07 19.69 -9.74
CA ALA A 217 7.67 19.69 -10.13
C ALA A 217 6.91 18.54 -9.46
N PRO A 218 5.71 18.79 -8.91
CA PRO A 218 4.82 17.74 -8.44
C PRO A 218 4.51 16.72 -9.55
N LYS A 219 4.29 15.46 -9.16
CA LYS A 219 3.88 14.38 -10.08
C LYS A 219 2.36 14.24 -10.22
N GLY A 220 1.59 15.10 -9.55
CA GLY A 220 0.13 15.04 -9.55
C GLY A 220 -0.41 13.89 -8.71
N LEU A 221 0.27 13.57 -7.61
CA LEU A 221 -0.17 12.51 -6.73
C LEU A 221 -1.52 12.87 -6.09
N MET A 222 -2.44 11.94 -6.15
CA MET A 222 -3.79 12.07 -5.61
C MET A 222 -3.91 11.24 -4.33
N PRO A 223 -3.91 11.86 -3.14
CA PRO A 223 -4.25 11.18 -1.90
C PRO A 223 -5.76 10.88 -1.90
N LEU A 224 -6.11 9.59 -1.91
CA LEU A 224 -7.49 9.11 -1.92
C LEU A 224 -7.81 8.47 -0.58
N ARG A 225 -8.84 8.98 0.11
CA ARG A 225 -9.31 8.42 1.38
C ARG A 225 -9.87 7.03 1.15
N ARG A 226 -9.47 6.09 2.02
CA ARG A 226 -10.02 4.76 2.17
C ARG A 226 -10.47 4.56 3.60
N THR A 227 -11.75 4.24 3.76
CA THR A 227 -12.41 4.04 5.05
C THR A 227 -12.49 2.56 5.41
N MET A 228 -12.36 2.26 6.71
CA MET A 228 -12.52 0.93 7.27
C MET A 228 -13.40 1.00 8.52
N ALA A 229 -14.40 0.15 8.59
CA ALA A 229 -15.23 -0.12 9.75
C ALA A 229 -14.87 -1.46 10.37
N VAL A 230 -14.85 -1.54 11.70
CA VAL A 230 -14.75 -2.79 12.47
C VAL A 230 -16.08 -3.06 13.13
N LEU A 231 -16.70 -4.16 12.71
CA LEU A 231 -18.04 -4.52 13.12
C LEU A 231 -18.05 -5.72 14.05
N ARG A 232 -18.95 -5.71 15.03
CA ARG A 232 -19.43 -6.92 15.69
C ARG A 232 -20.68 -7.38 14.97
N ILE A 233 -20.67 -8.62 14.50
CA ILE A 233 -21.78 -9.24 13.78
C ILE A 233 -22.28 -10.49 14.52
N ASP A 234 -23.46 -10.98 14.14
CA ASP A 234 -24.07 -12.19 14.68
C ASP A 234 -24.76 -12.98 13.55
N PRO A 235 -24.33 -14.24 13.31
CA PRO A 235 -23.25 -14.97 13.98
C PRO A 235 -21.87 -14.35 13.74
N VAL A 236 -20.89 -14.72 14.58
CA VAL A 236 -19.48 -14.32 14.36
C VAL A 236 -18.98 -14.82 13.01
N PRO A 237 -18.06 -14.10 12.35
CA PRO A 237 -17.57 -14.51 11.05
C PRO A 237 -16.84 -15.86 11.14
N PRO A 238 -16.99 -16.77 10.17
CA PRO A 238 -16.20 -17.99 10.09
C PRO A 238 -14.70 -17.67 10.02
N ALA A 239 -13.88 -18.47 10.69
CA ALA A 239 -12.42 -18.26 10.72
C ALA A 239 -11.78 -18.40 9.33
N ASP A 240 -12.37 -19.24 8.48
CA ASP A 240 -11.98 -19.52 7.09
C ASP A 240 -12.72 -18.66 6.06
N LEU A 241 -13.44 -17.62 6.51
CA LEU A 241 -14.08 -16.65 5.61
C LEU A 241 -13.02 -16.00 4.73
N PRO A 242 -13.16 -16.05 3.38
CA PRO A 242 -12.26 -15.33 2.48
C PRO A 242 -12.39 -13.81 2.65
N THR A 243 -11.47 -13.06 2.05
CA THR A 243 -11.74 -11.66 1.75
C THR A 243 -12.80 -11.63 0.65
N VAL A 244 -13.91 -10.96 0.88
CA VAL A 244 -15.03 -10.86 -0.07
C VAL A 244 -15.13 -9.45 -0.60
N MET A 245 -15.16 -9.30 -1.93
CA MET A 245 -15.33 -8.02 -2.62
C MET A 245 -16.53 -8.12 -3.57
N SER A 246 -17.27 -7.03 -3.74
CA SER A 246 -18.30 -6.93 -4.78
C SER A 246 -17.69 -6.58 -6.13
N SER A 247 -18.24 -7.11 -7.23
CA SER A 247 -17.74 -6.87 -8.60
C SER A 247 -17.83 -5.40 -9.04
N ASP A 248 -18.78 -4.66 -8.49
CA ASP A 248 -18.97 -3.22 -8.71
C ASP A 248 -18.04 -2.34 -7.84
N GLY A 249 -17.23 -2.97 -6.97
CA GLY A 249 -16.35 -2.25 -6.07
C GLY A 249 -17.05 -1.45 -4.97
N SER A 250 -18.34 -1.72 -4.69
CA SER A 250 -19.13 -0.94 -3.72
C SER A 250 -18.81 -1.24 -2.26
N PHE A 251 -18.23 -2.42 -1.98
CA PHE A 251 -17.72 -2.81 -0.65
C PHE A 251 -16.76 -4.01 -0.72
N TYR A 252 -15.99 -4.18 0.33
CA TYR A 252 -15.32 -5.43 0.65
C TYR A 252 -15.29 -5.67 2.15
N PHE A 253 -15.21 -6.94 2.55
CA PHE A 253 -15.10 -7.32 3.94
C PHE A 253 -14.19 -8.54 4.14
N LYS A 254 -13.65 -8.67 5.35
CA LYS A 254 -12.86 -9.83 5.78
C LYS A 254 -13.00 -10.05 7.28
N PRO A 255 -12.76 -11.27 7.80
CA PRO A 255 -12.75 -11.51 9.23
C PRO A 255 -11.48 -10.96 9.90
N ASP A 256 -11.62 -10.62 11.17
CA ASP A 256 -10.52 -10.31 12.10
C ASP A 256 -10.88 -10.87 13.49
N GLY A 257 -10.56 -12.13 13.71
CA GLY A 257 -11.03 -12.89 14.87
C GLY A 257 -12.55 -12.96 14.90
N GLU A 258 -13.18 -12.48 15.97
CA GLU A 258 -14.65 -12.43 16.11
C GLU A 258 -15.28 -11.16 15.49
N ARG A 259 -14.50 -10.35 14.80
CA ARG A 259 -14.91 -9.09 14.16
C ARG A 259 -14.95 -9.24 12.66
N LEU A 260 -15.67 -8.33 12.02
CA LEU A 260 -15.64 -8.16 10.58
C LEU A 260 -15.06 -6.78 10.25
N TRP A 261 -14.05 -6.74 9.41
CA TRP A 261 -13.61 -5.50 8.78
C TRP A 261 -14.44 -5.29 7.52
N LEU A 262 -14.97 -4.09 7.36
CA LEU A 262 -15.81 -3.69 6.23
C LEU A 262 -15.35 -2.34 5.70
N SER A 263 -15.25 -2.22 4.37
CA SER A 263 -14.86 -0.97 3.70
C SER A 263 -15.84 -0.63 2.58
N PRO A 264 -16.23 0.65 2.44
CA PRO A 264 -17.00 1.13 1.28
C PRO A 264 -16.20 1.13 -0.02
N HIS A 265 -14.95 0.70 0.01
CA HIS A 265 -14.02 0.75 -1.10
C HIS A 265 -13.87 2.17 -1.70
N ASP A 266 -14.06 3.20 -0.86
CA ASP A 266 -14.05 4.61 -1.23
C ASP A 266 -12.70 5.08 -1.79
N GLU A 267 -12.74 6.02 -2.73
CA GLU A 267 -11.59 6.71 -3.30
C GLU A 267 -11.90 8.21 -3.40
N ILE A 268 -12.05 8.84 -2.24
CA ILE A 268 -12.40 10.25 -2.16
C ILE A 268 -11.12 11.08 -2.09
N LEU A 269 -10.93 11.97 -3.07
CA LEU A 269 -9.77 12.87 -3.11
C LEU A 269 -9.76 13.75 -1.86
N ASP A 270 -8.60 13.83 -1.22
CA ASP A 270 -8.40 14.60 0.00
C ASP A 270 -7.02 15.28 -0.01
N VAL A 271 -6.77 16.15 0.95
CA VAL A 271 -5.46 16.77 1.16
C VAL A 271 -4.61 15.94 2.13
N PRO A 272 -3.28 16.07 2.10
CA PRO A 272 -2.41 15.38 3.07
C PRO A 272 -2.67 15.85 4.51
N HIS A 273 -3.27 15.02 5.34
CA HIS A 273 -3.53 15.26 6.76
C HIS A 273 -3.71 13.94 7.53
N ASP A 274 -3.97 14.02 8.83
CA ASP A 274 -4.40 12.88 9.66
C ASP A 274 -5.89 12.62 9.42
N VAL A 275 -6.19 11.88 8.33
CA VAL A 275 -7.55 11.65 7.83
C VAL A 275 -8.36 10.79 8.79
N ARG A 276 -9.66 11.09 8.90
CA ARG A 276 -10.64 10.32 9.66
C ARG A 276 -11.75 9.80 8.75
N PRO A 277 -12.45 8.72 9.16
CA PRO A 277 -13.64 8.26 8.47
C PRO A 277 -14.73 9.34 8.48
N ASP A 278 -15.52 9.36 7.41
CA ASP A 278 -16.78 10.10 7.37
C ASP A 278 -17.91 9.20 7.92
N GLU A 279 -18.76 9.74 8.78
CA GLU A 279 -19.86 8.99 9.39
C GLU A 279 -20.89 8.52 8.37
N MET A 280 -21.11 9.30 7.31
CA MET A 280 -22.04 8.92 6.24
C MET A 280 -21.48 7.74 5.42
N ASP A 281 -20.16 7.73 5.12
CA ASP A 281 -19.53 6.62 4.41
C ASP A 281 -19.62 5.31 5.23
N LEU A 282 -19.45 5.42 6.55
CA LEU A 282 -19.64 4.27 7.46
C LEU A 282 -21.09 3.76 7.45
N ALA A 283 -22.07 4.66 7.51
CA ALA A 283 -23.49 4.29 7.46
C ALA A 283 -23.86 3.64 6.12
N VAL A 284 -23.39 4.22 5.02
CA VAL A 284 -23.63 3.71 3.66
C VAL A 284 -23.06 2.30 3.47
N VAL A 285 -21.83 2.06 3.95
CA VAL A 285 -21.22 0.73 3.75
C VAL A 285 -21.87 -0.33 4.64
N ILE A 286 -22.29 0.03 5.84
CA ILE A 286 -23.04 -0.89 6.72
C ILE A 286 -24.38 -1.26 6.05
N ASP A 287 -25.10 -0.28 5.51
CA ASP A 287 -26.36 -0.52 4.78
C ASP A 287 -26.14 -1.44 3.56
N ARG A 288 -25.10 -1.19 2.73
CA ARG A 288 -24.76 -2.07 1.60
C ARG A 288 -24.44 -3.49 2.04
N PHE A 289 -23.71 -3.65 3.13
CA PHE A 289 -23.42 -4.97 3.69
C PHE A 289 -24.70 -5.68 4.17
N GLU A 290 -25.59 -4.97 4.86
CA GLU A 290 -26.88 -5.51 5.32
C GLU A 290 -27.82 -5.83 4.15
N GLN A 291 -27.73 -5.11 3.04
CA GLN A 291 -28.44 -5.44 1.80
C GLN A 291 -27.89 -6.72 1.14
N ALA A 292 -26.60 -6.97 1.20
CA ALA A 292 -25.96 -8.16 0.64
C ALA A 292 -25.97 -9.38 1.58
N SER A 293 -26.06 -9.16 2.88
CA SER A 293 -25.83 -10.18 3.90
C SER A 293 -27.12 -10.56 4.67
N THR A 294 -27.17 -11.82 5.12
CA THR A 294 -28.17 -12.31 6.07
C THR A 294 -27.75 -12.12 7.53
N VAL A 295 -26.54 -11.66 7.75
CA VAL A 295 -25.91 -11.53 9.07
C VAL A 295 -26.28 -10.18 9.70
N ALA A 296 -26.61 -10.18 10.99
CA ALA A 296 -26.97 -8.95 11.69
C ALA A 296 -25.74 -8.17 12.17
N VAL A 297 -25.66 -6.89 11.82
CA VAL A 297 -24.70 -5.98 12.41
C VAL A 297 -25.17 -5.58 13.81
N LYS A 298 -24.41 -5.92 14.84
CA LYS A 298 -24.73 -5.59 16.24
C LYS A 298 -24.26 -4.19 16.62
N ARG A 299 -23.04 -3.84 16.21
CA ARG A 299 -22.47 -2.51 16.47
C ARG A 299 -21.20 -2.25 15.64
N LEU A 300 -20.93 -1.00 15.38
CA LEU A 300 -19.62 -0.50 14.99
C LEU A 300 -18.74 -0.40 16.26
N GLU A 301 -17.61 -1.11 16.29
CA GLU A 301 -16.69 -1.10 17.43
C GLU A 301 -15.63 0.00 17.28
N SER A 302 -15.10 0.17 16.09
CA SER A 302 -14.14 1.22 15.75
C SER A 302 -14.11 1.47 14.25
N SER A 303 -13.46 2.55 13.84
CA SER A 303 -13.24 2.87 12.45
C SER A 303 -11.95 3.67 12.26
N TRP A 304 -11.37 3.60 11.08
CA TRP A 304 -10.25 4.44 10.68
C TRP A 304 -10.30 4.74 9.18
N ALA A 305 -9.51 5.71 8.75
CA ALA A 305 -9.27 5.99 7.34
C ALA A 305 -7.78 6.22 7.08
N GLY A 306 -7.35 5.94 5.85
CA GLY A 306 -5.99 6.19 5.38
C GLY A 306 -5.99 6.86 4.01
N LEU A 307 -4.93 7.59 3.68
CA LEU A 307 -4.74 8.21 2.37
C LEU A 307 -3.89 7.30 1.48
N ARG A 308 -4.48 6.73 0.46
CA ARG A 308 -3.76 5.99 -0.58
C ARG A 308 -3.41 6.94 -1.71
N SER A 309 -2.12 7.14 -1.96
CA SER A 309 -1.66 8.13 -2.93
C SER A 309 -1.36 7.46 -4.26
N PHE A 310 -2.07 7.89 -5.30
CA PHE A 310 -1.92 7.39 -6.66
C PHE A 310 -1.35 8.47 -7.56
N ALA A 311 -0.46 8.09 -8.49
CA ALA A 311 -0.15 8.93 -9.64
C ALA A 311 -1.34 8.96 -10.63
N PRO A 312 -1.39 9.91 -11.59
CA PRO A 312 -2.51 10.02 -12.53
C PRO A 312 -2.81 8.76 -13.34
N ASP A 313 -1.79 7.95 -13.63
CA ASP A 313 -1.90 6.66 -14.31
C ASP A 313 -2.05 5.48 -13.35
N ARG A 314 -2.17 5.75 -12.04
CA ARG A 314 -2.35 4.80 -10.95
C ARG A 314 -1.14 3.88 -10.68
N LEU A 315 0.00 4.07 -11.35
CA LEU A 315 1.21 3.29 -11.11
C LEU A 315 2.16 4.00 -10.13
N PRO A 316 2.99 3.27 -9.38
CA PRO A 316 4.00 3.85 -8.50
C PRO A 316 5.01 4.69 -9.28
N VAL A 317 5.65 5.64 -8.60
CA VAL A 317 6.67 6.52 -9.17
C VAL A 317 8.01 6.20 -8.52
N TYR A 318 8.91 5.57 -9.28
CA TYR A 318 10.24 5.18 -8.84
C TYR A 318 11.31 5.72 -9.80
N GLY A 319 12.34 6.37 -9.27
CA GLY A 319 13.47 6.86 -10.06
C GLY A 319 13.92 8.27 -9.70
N PHE A 320 15.03 8.67 -10.29
CA PHE A 320 15.54 10.03 -10.13
C PHE A 320 14.61 11.05 -10.79
N ASP A 321 14.52 12.23 -10.19
CA ASP A 321 13.85 13.37 -10.82
C ASP A 321 14.64 13.83 -12.05
N GLY A 322 13.93 14.16 -13.14
CA GLY A 322 14.59 14.55 -14.39
C GLY A 322 15.16 15.97 -14.39
N ALA A 323 14.79 16.82 -13.44
CA ALA A 323 15.17 18.22 -13.37
C ALA A 323 15.97 18.57 -12.12
N VAL A 324 15.83 17.82 -11.04
CA VAL A 324 16.46 18.09 -9.76
C VAL A 324 17.45 16.98 -9.41
N ASP A 325 18.74 17.29 -9.55
CA ASP A 325 19.81 16.34 -9.26
C ASP A 325 19.76 15.81 -7.83
N GLY A 326 19.99 14.49 -7.67
CA GLY A 326 20.06 13.83 -6.38
C GLY A 326 18.72 13.71 -5.65
N LEU A 327 17.60 14.09 -6.28
CA LEU A 327 16.26 13.79 -5.81
C LEU A 327 15.77 12.48 -6.44
N PHE A 328 15.32 11.55 -5.61
CA PHE A 328 14.76 10.25 -6.03
C PHE A 328 13.33 10.10 -5.52
N TRP A 329 12.42 9.63 -6.35
CA TRP A 329 11.03 9.37 -6.01
C TRP A 329 10.80 7.91 -5.62
N CYS A 330 10.11 7.72 -4.49
CA CYS A 330 9.59 6.43 -4.03
C CYS A 330 8.17 6.66 -3.50
N ALA A 331 7.22 6.94 -4.40
CA ALA A 331 5.89 7.44 -4.06
C ALA A 331 4.80 6.83 -4.96
N GLY A 332 3.54 7.14 -4.68
CA GLY A 332 2.43 6.72 -5.54
C GLY A 332 2.05 5.24 -5.43
N GLN A 333 2.39 4.56 -4.34
CA GLN A 333 2.13 3.12 -4.16
C GLN A 333 0.64 2.77 -4.00
N GLY A 334 -0.26 3.74 -4.03
CA GLY A 334 -1.70 3.54 -4.02
C GLY A 334 -2.18 2.63 -2.88
N GLY A 335 -2.99 1.63 -3.23
CA GLY A 335 -3.51 0.63 -2.30
C GLY A 335 -2.64 -0.63 -2.16
N PHE A 336 -1.59 -0.80 -2.96
CA PHE A 336 -0.79 -2.03 -3.07
C PHE A 336 0.63 -1.89 -2.52
N GLY A 337 0.95 -0.80 -1.85
CA GLY A 337 2.30 -0.53 -1.33
C GLY A 337 2.81 -1.56 -0.31
N ILE A 338 1.93 -2.18 0.49
CA ILE A 338 2.33 -3.20 1.46
C ILE A 338 2.78 -4.48 0.75
N GLN A 339 1.94 -5.02 -0.14
CA GLN A 339 2.23 -6.27 -0.83
C GLN A 339 3.41 -6.18 -1.80
N THR A 340 3.67 -4.99 -2.36
CA THR A 340 4.78 -4.75 -3.29
C THR A 340 6.06 -4.26 -2.60
N ALA A 341 6.04 -3.95 -1.31
CA ALA A 341 7.14 -3.32 -0.59
C ALA A 341 8.50 -4.03 -0.74
N PRO A 342 8.59 -5.38 -0.66
CA PRO A 342 9.89 -6.05 -0.82
C PRO A 342 10.52 -5.82 -2.19
N ALA A 343 9.76 -6.01 -3.28
CA ALA A 343 10.26 -5.82 -4.64
C ALA A 343 10.47 -4.34 -4.97
N ALA A 344 9.56 -3.46 -4.54
CA ALA A 344 9.66 -2.03 -4.74
C ALA A 344 10.89 -1.44 -4.01
N GLY A 345 11.14 -1.87 -2.78
CA GLY A 345 12.34 -1.46 -2.04
C GLY A 345 13.63 -1.88 -2.74
N ARG A 346 13.71 -3.13 -3.21
CA ARG A 346 14.86 -3.63 -3.99
C ARG A 346 14.99 -2.95 -5.35
N LEU A 347 13.87 -2.63 -6.01
CA LEU A 347 13.88 -1.84 -7.24
C LEU A 347 14.45 -0.44 -7.00
N CYS A 348 13.98 0.25 -5.97
CA CYS A 348 14.50 1.57 -5.61
C CYS A 348 16.00 1.51 -5.24
N ALA A 349 16.42 0.52 -4.46
CA ALA A 349 17.83 0.33 -4.11
C ALA A 349 18.69 0.06 -5.34
N ALA A 350 18.23 -0.78 -6.28
CA ALA A 350 18.93 -1.06 -7.53
C ALA A 350 19.09 0.20 -8.37
N LEU A 351 18.04 1.02 -8.50
CA LEU A 351 18.10 2.29 -9.25
C LEU A 351 19.03 3.32 -8.58
N LEU A 352 19.05 3.39 -7.25
CA LEU A 352 19.91 4.31 -6.48
C LEU A 352 21.39 3.92 -6.55
N LEU A 353 21.69 2.61 -6.60
CA LEU A 353 23.06 2.08 -6.57
C LEU A 353 23.59 1.66 -7.94
N GLY A 354 22.78 1.73 -9.00
CA GLY A 354 23.16 1.26 -10.34
C GLY A 354 23.23 -0.27 -10.44
N GLY A 355 22.43 -0.99 -9.64
CA GLY A 355 22.37 -2.44 -9.61
C GLY A 355 21.31 -3.03 -10.55
N THR A 356 21.14 -4.37 -10.49
CA THR A 356 20.13 -5.08 -11.28
C THR A 356 18.75 -4.98 -10.60
N ALA A 357 17.77 -4.46 -11.32
CA ALA A 357 16.40 -4.35 -10.86
C ALA A 357 15.68 -5.72 -10.84
N PRO A 358 14.83 -6.02 -9.85
CA PRO A 358 14.08 -7.27 -9.77
C PRO A 358 12.94 -7.37 -10.81
N VAL A 359 12.51 -6.23 -11.35
CA VAL A 359 11.48 -6.09 -12.39
C VAL A 359 11.87 -4.98 -13.36
N ASP A 360 11.23 -4.93 -14.53
CA ASP A 360 11.40 -3.79 -15.46
C ASP A 360 10.99 -2.47 -14.78
N PRO A 361 11.90 -1.49 -14.65
CA PRO A 361 11.59 -0.19 -14.04
C PRO A 361 10.78 0.74 -14.93
N ALA A 362 10.72 0.51 -16.24
CA ALA A 362 10.16 1.45 -17.22
C ALA A 362 8.69 1.84 -16.92
N PRO A 363 7.79 0.91 -16.54
CA PRO A 363 6.41 1.26 -16.20
C PRO A 363 6.29 2.22 -14.99
N TYR A 364 7.31 2.29 -14.14
CA TYR A 364 7.27 3.08 -12.90
C TYR A 364 8.16 4.32 -12.95
N ALA A 365 8.87 4.55 -14.07
CA ALA A 365 9.84 5.64 -14.21
C ALA A 365 9.18 7.03 -14.05
N THR A 366 9.90 7.95 -13.42
CA THR A 366 9.43 9.33 -13.18
C THR A 366 9.12 10.11 -14.44
N GLY A 367 9.83 9.83 -15.54
CA GLY A 367 9.70 10.52 -16.84
C GLY A 367 8.43 10.16 -17.64
N ARG A 368 7.73 9.07 -17.27
CA ARG A 368 6.50 8.65 -17.94
C ARG A 368 5.32 9.62 -17.71
N LEU A 369 5.34 10.26 -16.53
CA LEU A 369 4.38 11.32 -16.19
C LEU A 369 4.91 12.61 -16.83
N GLY A 370 4.68 12.79 -18.12
CA GLY A 370 5.11 13.96 -18.85
C GLY A 370 4.74 15.25 -18.09
N ILE A 371 5.60 16.28 -18.17
CA ILE A 371 5.28 17.62 -17.67
C ILE A 371 4.04 18.06 -18.45
N SER A 372 2.85 17.80 -17.91
CA SER A 372 1.65 18.42 -18.46
C SER A 372 1.75 19.90 -18.09
N ASN A 373 2.28 20.69 -19.02
CA ASN A 373 1.98 22.10 -19.08
C ASN A 373 0.45 22.21 -19.31
N ARG A 374 -0.33 22.09 -18.25
CA ARG A 374 -1.70 22.60 -18.25
C ARG A 374 -1.64 24.03 -17.75
N PRO A 375 -2.18 24.96 -18.55
CA PRO A 375 -2.22 26.38 -18.22
C PRO A 375 -3.05 26.66 -16.98
#